data_240055aff9f0fb118ba5cd87a2f8ed89
#
_entry.id   240055aff9f0fb118ba5cd87a2f8ed89
#
_cell.length_a   1.000
_cell.length_b   1.000
_cell.length_c   1.000
_cell.angle_alpha   90.00
_cell.angle_beta   90.00
_cell.angle_gamma   90.00
#
_symmetry.space_group_name_H-M   'P 1'
#
loop_
_entity.id
_entity.type
_entity.pdbx_description
1 polymer ?
#
loop_
_entity_poly.entity_id
_entity_poly.type
_entity_poly.pdbx_seq_one_letter_code
_entity_poly.pdbx_strand_id
1 'polypeptide(L)'
;MSNTTPQTDNPAETRIPVTVLTGFLGSGKTTLLNNLLQPSFWEGRSQTQPLTAVIMNEFGSVGIDHQLLEKIDVPIALLNGGCVCCEIQGTLLPTLKNLWMGRASGVVPHYERIIIETTGVADPTSIMETLLNSSWAARRLYLDGVVTTVDAVFANQQLDENFEAVRQVATADRLLLTKTDLSDEATVAQLKARLNQLNPAAKIVPVLHGDVAPANVYKLRAYHQSQPTETKQWLAADKFRAVTPVAAPQHTGIRNPKSTASPGVDGRIRSFSLIFDQPLVWRDITDAMTAMNLSCGPNLLRMKGIVNLQESPDQPMVLHGVQHLFYPPVKLAGWPDDDHRSRFVFITADLDEAVINSLLKAFTQIVSQSSAEQ
;
A
#
# COMPACT_ATOMS: atom_id res chain seq x y z
N MET A 1 -22.25 30.57 32.52
CA MET A 1 -22.49 30.45 31.07
C MET A 1 -21.15 30.12 30.43
N SER A 2 -20.88 28.86 30.27
CA SER A 2 -19.63 28.35 29.70
C SER A 2 -19.74 28.28 28.19
N ASN A 3 -18.99 29.16 27.52
CA ASN A 3 -18.81 29.15 26.08
C ASN A 3 -18.00 27.94 25.65
N THR A 4 -18.65 26.88 25.21
CA THR A 4 -18.03 25.80 24.48
C THR A 4 -17.96 26.22 23.01
N THR A 5 -16.78 26.63 22.58
CA THR A 5 -16.45 26.81 21.16
C THR A 5 -16.64 25.47 20.45
N PRO A 6 -17.37 25.37 19.32
CA PRO A 6 -17.47 24.13 18.58
C PRO A 6 -16.07 23.75 18.06
N GLN A 7 -15.59 22.56 18.41
CA GLN A 7 -14.44 21.93 17.76
C GLN A 7 -14.75 21.87 16.26
N THR A 8 -13.90 22.47 15.46
CA THR A 8 -13.93 22.32 14.00
C THR A 8 -13.59 20.85 13.70
N ASP A 9 -14.62 20.06 13.39
CA ASP A 9 -14.47 18.69 12.92
C ASP A 9 -13.52 18.68 11.72
N ASN A 10 -12.35 18.08 11.93
CA ASN A 10 -11.39 17.85 10.87
C ASN A 10 -12.02 16.87 9.86
N PRO A 11 -12.25 17.24 8.58
CA PRO A 11 -12.91 16.38 7.60
C PRO A 11 -12.23 15.03 7.40
N ALA A 12 -10.99 14.87 7.88
CA ALA A 12 -10.25 13.61 7.83
C ALA A 12 -10.74 12.59 8.89
N GLU A 13 -11.33 13.03 10.01
CA GLU A 13 -11.76 12.16 11.11
C GLU A 13 -13.12 11.50 10.89
N THR A 14 -13.91 12.00 9.92
CA THR A 14 -15.25 11.48 9.63
C THR A 14 -15.29 10.41 8.54
N ARG A 15 -14.17 10.20 7.80
CA ARG A 15 -14.12 9.22 6.71
C ARG A 15 -13.87 7.82 7.24
N ILE A 16 -14.54 6.83 6.61
CA ILE A 16 -14.42 5.42 6.98
C ILE A 16 -13.13 4.82 6.37
N PRO A 17 -12.26 4.18 7.17
CA PRO A 17 -11.10 3.45 6.67
C PRO A 17 -11.51 2.21 5.88
N VAL A 18 -10.82 1.99 4.77
CA VAL A 18 -10.95 0.79 3.93
C VAL A 18 -9.61 0.07 3.90
N THR A 19 -9.56 -1.15 4.40
CA THR A 19 -8.39 -2.04 4.28
C THR A 19 -8.62 -3.01 3.11
N VAL A 20 -7.66 -3.11 2.20
CA VAL A 20 -7.67 -4.11 1.14
C VAL A 20 -6.90 -5.33 1.63
N LEU A 21 -7.59 -6.47 1.70
CA LEU A 21 -7.00 -7.77 2.04
C LEU A 21 -6.80 -8.57 0.76
N THR A 22 -5.57 -8.81 0.39
CA THR A 22 -5.19 -9.55 -0.81
C THR A 22 -4.18 -10.66 -0.48
N GLY A 23 -3.73 -11.38 -1.47
CA GLY A 23 -2.79 -12.49 -1.37
C GLY A 23 -3.18 -13.61 -2.33
N PHE A 24 -2.23 -14.41 -2.76
CA PHE A 24 -2.45 -15.45 -3.76
C PHE A 24 -3.43 -16.54 -3.28
N LEU A 25 -3.85 -17.41 -4.18
CA LEU A 25 -4.77 -18.52 -3.87
C LEU A 25 -4.22 -19.37 -2.72
N GLY A 26 -5.08 -19.71 -1.76
CA GLY A 26 -4.71 -20.55 -0.62
C GLY A 26 -3.83 -19.87 0.44
N SER A 27 -3.49 -18.59 0.32
CA SER A 27 -2.60 -17.88 1.25
C SER A 27 -3.20 -17.59 2.63
N GLY A 28 -4.47 -17.92 2.89
CA GLY A 28 -5.10 -17.79 4.20
C GLY A 28 -5.86 -16.48 4.42
N LYS A 29 -6.24 -15.74 3.37
CA LYS A 29 -7.05 -14.51 3.47
C LYS A 29 -8.33 -14.72 4.27
N THR A 30 -9.15 -15.67 3.84
CA THR A 30 -10.45 -15.96 4.45
C THR A 30 -10.31 -16.46 5.89
N THR A 31 -9.28 -17.27 6.20
CA THR A 31 -8.98 -17.70 7.57
C THR A 31 -8.67 -16.49 8.46
N LEU A 32 -7.85 -15.58 7.99
CA LEU A 32 -7.53 -14.34 8.69
C LEU A 32 -8.78 -13.49 8.90
N LEU A 33 -9.57 -13.28 7.84
CA LEU A 33 -10.79 -12.49 7.90
C LEU A 33 -11.79 -13.07 8.90
N ASN A 34 -12.03 -14.37 8.85
CA ASN A 34 -12.91 -15.06 9.79
C ASN A 34 -12.49 -14.84 11.24
N ASN A 35 -11.19 -14.94 11.54
CA ASN A 35 -10.70 -14.69 12.89
C ASN A 35 -10.94 -13.23 13.33
N LEU A 36 -10.63 -12.27 12.47
CA LEU A 36 -10.82 -10.84 12.76
C LEU A 36 -12.29 -10.47 13.05
N LEU A 37 -13.23 -11.22 12.50
CA LEU A 37 -14.66 -11.01 12.67
C LEU A 37 -15.23 -11.73 13.89
N GLN A 38 -14.51 -12.71 14.49
CA GLN A 38 -14.97 -13.42 15.67
C GLN A 38 -14.77 -12.60 16.95
N PRO A 39 -15.79 -12.47 17.82
CA PRO A 39 -15.61 -11.81 19.11
C PRO A 39 -14.52 -12.43 19.98
N SER A 40 -14.37 -13.76 19.96
CA SER A 40 -13.35 -14.51 20.72
C SER A 40 -11.92 -14.13 20.35
N PHE A 41 -11.68 -13.66 19.11
CA PHE A 41 -10.37 -13.14 18.70
C PHE A 41 -9.96 -11.89 19.49
N TRP A 42 -10.92 -11.11 19.97
CA TRP A 42 -10.68 -9.84 20.67
C TRP A 42 -10.65 -10.00 22.20
N GLU A 43 -11.05 -11.15 22.73
CA GLU A 43 -11.01 -11.43 24.15
C GLU A 43 -9.58 -11.35 24.70
N GLY A 44 -9.42 -10.64 25.82
CA GLY A 44 -8.10 -10.42 26.45
C GLY A 44 -7.15 -9.47 25.71
N ARG A 45 -7.56 -8.89 24.58
CA ARG A 45 -6.77 -7.88 23.85
C ARG A 45 -7.10 -6.49 24.38
N SER A 46 -6.11 -5.57 24.31
CA SER A 46 -6.28 -4.17 24.74
C SER A 46 -7.18 -3.36 23.82
N GLN A 47 -7.48 -3.86 22.61
CA GLN A 47 -8.34 -3.21 21.64
C GLN A 47 -9.69 -3.91 21.57
N THR A 48 -10.76 -3.13 21.47
CA THR A 48 -12.10 -3.65 21.20
C THR A 48 -12.26 -4.02 19.74
N GLN A 49 -13.11 -5.00 19.46
CA GLN A 49 -13.47 -5.36 18.09
C GLN A 49 -14.09 -4.16 17.36
N PRO A 50 -13.49 -3.69 16.26
CA PRO A 50 -14.10 -2.62 15.48
C PRO A 50 -15.29 -3.17 14.69
N LEU A 51 -16.37 -2.41 14.64
CA LEU A 51 -17.51 -2.73 13.81
C LEU A 51 -17.13 -2.66 12.33
N THR A 52 -17.05 -3.82 11.69
CA THR A 52 -16.45 -3.97 10.36
C THR A 52 -17.48 -4.42 9.34
N ALA A 53 -17.60 -3.71 8.22
CA ALA A 53 -18.29 -4.21 7.03
C ALA A 53 -17.30 -4.95 6.13
N VAL A 54 -17.73 -6.01 5.49
CA VAL A 54 -16.91 -6.82 4.60
C VAL A 54 -17.47 -6.79 3.18
N ILE A 55 -16.61 -6.57 2.21
CA ILE A 55 -16.90 -6.76 0.79
C ILE A 55 -16.01 -7.90 0.31
N MET A 56 -16.64 -8.96 -0.19
CA MET A 56 -15.94 -10.12 -0.75
C MET A 56 -16.09 -10.13 -2.26
N ASN A 57 -14.96 -10.34 -2.95
CA ASN A 57 -14.94 -10.54 -4.39
C ASN A 57 -14.54 -11.97 -4.68
N GLU A 58 -15.53 -12.85 -4.85
CA GLU A 58 -15.28 -14.28 -5.13
C GLU A 58 -15.57 -14.67 -6.58
N PHE A 59 -14.70 -15.54 -7.10
CA PHE A 59 -14.86 -16.26 -8.36
C PHE A 59 -15.66 -17.54 -8.10
N GLY A 60 -16.93 -17.57 -8.52
CA GLY A 60 -17.70 -18.81 -8.57
C GLY A 60 -18.90 -18.88 -7.61
N SER A 61 -19.76 -19.86 -7.85
CA SER A 61 -20.94 -20.18 -7.05
C SER A 61 -20.62 -20.29 -5.56
N VAL A 62 -21.44 -19.62 -4.74
CA VAL A 62 -21.51 -19.64 -3.27
C VAL A 62 -20.49 -20.58 -2.61
N GLY A 63 -19.32 -20.03 -2.23
CA GLY A 63 -18.25 -20.81 -1.62
C GLY A 63 -18.60 -21.24 -0.21
N ILE A 64 -17.95 -22.31 0.26
CA ILE A 64 -18.07 -22.85 1.62
C ILE A 64 -17.81 -21.74 2.68
N ASP A 65 -17.03 -20.73 2.31
CA ASP A 65 -16.61 -19.63 3.19
C ASP A 65 -17.76 -18.67 3.54
N HIS A 66 -18.74 -18.47 2.64
CA HIS A 66 -19.91 -17.64 2.91
C HIS A 66 -20.76 -18.19 4.08
N GLN A 67 -20.89 -19.49 4.18
CA GLN A 67 -21.69 -20.14 5.26
C GLN A 67 -21.06 -19.97 6.64
N LEU A 68 -19.73 -19.76 6.72
CA LEU A 68 -19.04 -19.49 7.97
C LEU A 68 -19.28 -18.04 8.42
N LEU A 69 -19.43 -17.12 7.51
CA LEU A 69 -19.66 -15.70 7.79
C LEU A 69 -21.13 -15.37 8.06
N GLU A 70 -22.09 -16.15 7.51
CA GLU A 70 -23.54 -15.97 7.75
C GLU A 70 -23.96 -16.07 9.24
N LYS A 71 -23.11 -16.66 10.08
CA LYS A 71 -23.37 -16.79 11.53
C LYS A 71 -22.93 -15.57 12.35
N ILE A 72 -22.32 -14.59 11.71
CA ILE A 72 -21.79 -13.39 12.36
C ILE A 72 -22.66 -12.22 11.95
N ASP A 73 -23.13 -11.43 12.90
CA ASP A 73 -23.94 -10.21 12.65
C ASP A 73 -23.04 -9.07 12.12
N VAL A 74 -22.50 -9.26 10.92
CA VAL A 74 -21.60 -8.33 10.23
C VAL A 74 -22.22 -7.99 8.88
N PRO A 75 -22.26 -6.72 8.46
CA PRO A 75 -22.72 -6.36 7.12
C PRO A 75 -21.75 -6.89 6.06
N ILE A 76 -22.19 -7.91 5.34
CA ILE A 76 -21.44 -8.55 4.26
C ILE A 76 -22.07 -8.19 2.92
N ALA A 77 -21.26 -7.72 1.98
CA ALA A 77 -21.66 -7.50 0.59
C ALA A 77 -20.82 -8.36 -0.34
N LEU A 78 -21.47 -9.11 -1.21
CA LEU A 78 -20.80 -9.86 -2.26
C LEU A 78 -20.75 -9.03 -3.55
N LEU A 79 -19.58 -8.98 -4.17
CA LEU A 79 -19.46 -8.48 -5.54
C LEU A 79 -19.76 -9.63 -6.48
N ASN A 80 -20.90 -9.55 -7.17
CA ASN A 80 -21.23 -10.52 -8.23
C ASN A 80 -20.29 -10.26 -9.42
N GLY A 81 -19.30 -11.12 -9.64
CA GLY A 81 -18.26 -10.91 -10.62
C GLY A 81 -18.08 -12.05 -11.61
N GLY A 82 -17.95 -11.68 -12.85
CA GLY A 82 -17.23 -12.39 -13.90
C GLY A 82 -15.83 -11.76 -14.03
N CYS A 83 -15.11 -11.89 -15.09
CA CYS A 83 -13.72 -11.52 -15.38
C CYS A 83 -13.05 -10.38 -14.58
N VAL A 84 -11.87 -10.69 -14.07
CA VAL A 84 -11.12 -10.09 -12.94
C VAL A 84 -10.81 -8.59 -13.03
N CYS A 85 -10.71 -7.95 -14.18
CA CYS A 85 -10.18 -6.59 -14.28
C CYS A 85 -11.20 -5.49 -14.58
N CYS A 86 -12.23 -5.75 -15.36
CA CYS A 86 -13.18 -4.72 -15.81
C CYS A 86 -14.47 -4.66 -14.99
N GLU A 87 -14.89 -5.76 -14.35
CA GLU A 87 -16.15 -5.82 -13.61
C GLU A 87 -16.04 -5.32 -12.18
N ILE A 88 -14.88 -5.44 -11.54
CA ILE A 88 -14.65 -4.88 -10.18
C ILE A 88 -14.91 -3.38 -10.17
N GLN A 89 -14.41 -2.64 -11.14
CA GLN A 89 -14.64 -1.20 -11.23
C GLN A 89 -16.10 -0.84 -11.42
N GLY A 90 -16.85 -1.66 -12.18
CA GLY A 90 -18.28 -1.46 -12.42
C GLY A 90 -19.18 -1.75 -11.22
N THR A 91 -18.80 -2.69 -10.34
CA THR A 91 -19.64 -3.16 -9.23
C THR A 91 -19.23 -2.64 -7.86
N LEU A 92 -17.95 -2.37 -7.61
CA LEU A 92 -17.44 -1.95 -6.31
C LEU A 92 -18.01 -0.61 -5.86
N LEU A 93 -18.00 0.41 -6.70
CA LEU A 93 -18.50 1.73 -6.33
C LEU A 93 -20.00 1.74 -6.01
N PRO A 94 -20.88 1.10 -6.80
CA PRO A 94 -22.29 0.88 -6.42
C PRO A 94 -22.44 0.15 -5.07
N THR A 95 -21.66 -0.90 -4.82
CA THR A 95 -21.69 -1.66 -3.56
C THR A 95 -21.31 -0.80 -2.38
N LEU A 96 -20.23 -0.02 -2.48
CA LEU A 96 -19.82 0.94 -1.45
C LEU A 96 -20.89 1.99 -1.18
N LYS A 97 -21.58 2.50 -2.23
CA LYS A 97 -22.71 3.44 -2.09
C LYS A 97 -23.87 2.80 -1.37
N ASN A 98 -24.24 1.57 -1.71
CA ASN A 98 -25.34 0.85 -1.09
C ASN A 98 -25.05 0.57 0.40
N LEU A 99 -23.84 0.13 0.75
CA LEU A 99 -23.42 -0.02 2.14
C LEU A 99 -23.50 1.29 2.92
N TRP A 100 -23.01 2.39 2.32
CA TRP A 100 -23.06 3.71 2.94
C TRP A 100 -24.50 4.17 3.19
N MET A 101 -25.37 4.05 2.19
CA MET A 101 -26.78 4.44 2.31
C MET A 101 -27.52 3.56 3.32
N GLY A 102 -27.28 2.25 3.27
CA GLY A 102 -27.87 1.29 4.20
C GLY A 102 -27.48 1.58 5.65
N ARG A 103 -26.19 1.94 5.90
CA ARG A 103 -25.71 2.37 7.22
C ARG A 103 -26.41 3.66 7.68
N ALA A 104 -26.55 4.64 6.78
CA ALA A 104 -27.19 5.91 7.10
C ALA A 104 -28.70 5.78 7.38
N SER A 105 -29.38 4.84 6.71
CA SER A 105 -30.82 4.55 6.90
C SER A 105 -31.12 3.54 8.01
N GLY A 106 -30.10 2.90 8.60
CA GLY A 106 -30.26 1.84 9.61
C GLY A 106 -30.70 0.49 9.03
N VAL A 107 -30.74 0.32 7.71
CA VAL A 107 -31.04 -0.95 7.03
C VAL A 107 -29.87 -1.92 7.16
N VAL A 108 -28.63 -1.40 7.21
CA VAL A 108 -27.42 -2.15 7.46
C VAL A 108 -26.91 -1.80 8.84
N PRO A 109 -26.44 -2.77 9.65
CA PRO A 109 -25.82 -2.53 10.94
C PRO A 109 -24.75 -1.45 10.86
N HIS A 110 -24.55 -0.71 11.96
CA HIS A 110 -23.50 0.30 12.02
C HIS A 110 -22.11 -0.34 11.86
N TYR A 111 -21.24 0.28 11.09
CA TYR A 111 -19.84 -0.12 10.95
C TYR A 111 -18.92 1.11 10.94
N GLU A 112 -17.70 0.92 11.38
CA GLU A 112 -16.66 1.96 11.52
C GLU A 112 -15.54 1.82 10.50
N ARG A 113 -15.46 0.66 9.84
CA ARG A 113 -14.47 0.34 8.80
C ARG A 113 -15.01 -0.64 7.77
N ILE A 114 -14.31 -0.73 6.66
CA ILE A 114 -14.59 -1.70 5.61
C ILE A 114 -13.32 -2.52 5.35
N ILE A 115 -13.47 -3.83 5.23
CA ILE A 115 -12.45 -4.72 4.65
C ILE A 115 -12.94 -5.16 3.28
N ILE A 116 -12.10 -5.04 2.26
CA ILE A 116 -12.36 -5.57 0.93
C ILE A 116 -11.41 -6.73 0.71
N GLU A 117 -11.95 -7.96 0.68
CA GLU A 117 -11.19 -9.15 0.33
C GLU A 117 -11.19 -9.33 -1.19
N THR A 118 -9.99 -9.53 -1.76
CA THR A 118 -9.82 -9.79 -3.20
C THR A 118 -9.78 -11.29 -3.49
N THR A 119 -10.09 -11.66 -4.73
CA THR A 119 -9.75 -13.01 -5.22
C THR A 119 -8.23 -13.23 -5.19
N GLY A 120 -7.81 -14.49 -5.12
CA GLY A 120 -6.40 -14.84 -5.02
C GLY A 120 -5.53 -14.46 -6.23
N VAL A 121 -6.13 -14.15 -7.36
CA VAL A 121 -5.43 -13.73 -8.60
C VAL A 121 -5.68 -12.26 -8.95
N ALA A 122 -6.37 -11.50 -8.09
CA ALA A 122 -6.66 -10.10 -8.37
C ALA A 122 -5.46 -9.19 -8.11
N ASP A 123 -5.29 -8.21 -9.00
CA ASP A 123 -4.45 -7.05 -8.74
C ASP A 123 -5.24 -6.07 -7.85
N PRO A 124 -4.75 -5.74 -6.64
CA PRO A 124 -5.47 -4.84 -5.73
C PRO A 124 -5.58 -3.40 -6.27
N THR A 125 -4.83 -3.05 -7.31
CA THR A 125 -4.78 -1.69 -7.86
C THR A 125 -6.15 -1.21 -8.34
N SER A 126 -6.97 -2.07 -8.93
CA SER A 126 -8.32 -1.72 -9.40
C SER A 126 -9.26 -1.24 -8.27
N ILE A 127 -9.13 -1.84 -7.08
CA ILE A 127 -9.86 -1.40 -5.88
C ILE A 127 -9.35 -0.05 -5.42
N MET A 128 -8.03 0.11 -5.37
CA MET A 128 -7.38 1.36 -4.97
C MET A 128 -7.78 2.49 -5.93
N GLU A 129 -7.81 2.22 -7.24
CA GLU A 129 -8.25 3.15 -8.26
C GLU A 129 -9.69 3.63 -8.02
N THR A 130 -10.61 2.72 -7.74
CA THR A 130 -12.00 3.07 -7.41
C THR A 130 -12.10 3.99 -6.19
N LEU A 131 -11.31 3.70 -5.14
CA LEU A 131 -11.30 4.50 -3.91
C LEU A 131 -10.69 5.89 -4.10
N LEU A 132 -9.64 6.01 -4.91
CA LEU A 132 -8.88 7.26 -5.10
C LEU A 132 -9.49 8.17 -6.15
N ASN A 133 -9.96 7.62 -7.28
CA ASN A 133 -10.45 8.41 -8.41
C ASN A 133 -11.94 8.78 -8.30
N SER A 134 -12.71 8.06 -7.46
CA SER A 134 -14.11 8.44 -7.23
C SER A 134 -14.22 9.61 -6.26
N SER A 135 -14.71 10.75 -6.74
CA SER A 135 -14.99 11.93 -5.89
C SER A 135 -16.00 11.64 -4.77
N TRP A 136 -16.89 10.65 -4.97
CA TRP A 136 -17.83 10.20 -3.95
C TRP A 136 -17.09 9.42 -2.86
N ALA A 137 -16.24 8.45 -3.25
CA ALA A 137 -15.46 7.63 -2.32
C ALA A 137 -14.46 8.50 -1.54
N ALA A 138 -13.68 9.33 -2.22
CA ALA A 138 -12.65 10.18 -1.61
C ALA A 138 -13.17 11.12 -0.51
N ARG A 139 -14.45 11.52 -0.57
CA ARG A 139 -15.07 12.34 0.48
C ARG A 139 -15.56 11.56 1.69
N ARG A 140 -15.79 10.25 1.57
CA ARG A 140 -16.44 9.40 2.60
C ARG A 140 -15.57 8.31 3.13
N LEU A 141 -14.65 7.84 2.31
CA LEU A 141 -13.78 6.72 2.58
C LEU A 141 -12.32 7.15 2.45
N TYR A 142 -11.43 6.38 3.02
CA TYR A 142 -10.01 6.47 2.70
C TYR A 142 -9.38 5.08 2.71
N LEU A 143 -8.41 4.86 1.84
CA LEU A 143 -7.63 3.64 1.85
C LEU A 143 -6.71 3.65 3.07
N ASP A 144 -6.94 2.73 4.01
CA ASP A 144 -6.11 2.56 5.23
C ASP A 144 -4.80 1.86 4.89
N GLY A 145 -4.85 0.87 3.99
CA GLY A 145 -3.69 0.18 3.46
C GLY A 145 -4.03 -1.14 2.78
N VAL A 146 -2.99 -1.75 2.21
CA VAL A 146 -3.04 -3.05 1.56
C VAL A 146 -2.33 -4.08 2.43
N VAL A 147 -3.07 -5.10 2.86
CA VAL A 147 -2.56 -6.25 3.61
C VAL A 147 -2.50 -7.45 2.66
N THR A 148 -1.32 -8.03 2.50
CA THR A 148 -1.13 -9.19 1.65
C THR A 148 -0.75 -10.41 2.47
N THR A 149 -1.53 -11.48 2.38
CA THR A 149 -1.19 -12.78 2.96
C THR A 149 -0.25 -13.54 2.02
N VAL A 150 0.78 -14.13 2.58
CA VAL A 150 1.83 -14.87 1.84
C VAL A 150 1.99 -16.24 2.49
N ASP A 151 1.78 -17.31 1.72
CA ASP A 151 1.89 -18.70 2.18
C ASP A 151 3.36 -19.10 2.26
N ALA A 152 3.89 -19.41 3.45
CA ALA A 152 5.30 -19.77 3.64
C ALA A 152 5.70 -21.07 2.91
N VAL A 153 4.74 -21.96 2.62
CA VAL A 153 4.99 -23.23 1.94
C VAL A 153 5.13 -23.04 0.43
N PHE A 154 4.19 -22.28 -0.17
CA PHE A 154 4.08 -22.21 -1.64
C PHE A 154 4.54 -20.88 -2.24
N ALA A 155 4.83 -19.86 -1.43
CA ALA A 155 5.09 -18.51 -1.94
C ALA A 155 6.29 -18.44 -2.89
N ASN A 156 7.36 -19.20 -2.67
CA ASN A 156 8.49 -19.19 -3.59
C ASN A 156 8.09 -19.63 -5.00
N GLN A 157 7.36 -20.74 -5.11
CA GLN A 157 6.83 -21.20 -6.39
C GLN A 157 5.82 -20.21 -6.99
N GLN A 158 4.89 -19.68 -6.17
CA GLN A 158 3.90 -18.72 -6.63
C GLN A 158 4.54 -17.44 -7.17
N LEU A 159 5.59 -16.95 -6.52
CA LEU A 159 6.35 -15.78 -6.97
C LEU A 159 7.16 -16.05 -8.26
N ASP A 160 7.58 -17.29 -8.49
CA ASP A 160 8.28 -17.68 -9.72
C ASP A 160 7.33 -17.79 -10.92
N GLU A 161 6.13 -18.28 -10.70
CA GLU A 161 5.19 -18.65 -11.77
C GLU A 161 4.13 -17.59 -12.05
N ASN A 162 3.79 -16.72 -11.05
CA ASN A 162 2.63 -15.84 -11.12
C ASN A 162 3.01 -14.39 -10.83
N PHE A 163 2.90 -13.55 -11.85
CA PHE A 163 3.19 -12.13 -11.73
C PHE A 163 2.19 -11.39 -10.82
N GLU A 164 0.96 -11.89 -10.71
CA GLU A 164 -0.07 -11.41 -9.78
C GLU A 164 0.42 -11.52 -8.33
N ALA A 165 1.03 -12.64 -7.95
CA ALA A 165 1.61 -12.81 -6.61
C ALA A 165 2.71 -11.77 -6.32
N VAL A 166 3.56 -11.50 -7.31
CA VAL A 166 4.60 -10.47 -7.21
C VAL A 166 4.00 -9.08 -7.07
N ARG A 167 2.97 -8.73 -7.84
CA ARG A 167 2.26 -7.45 -7.73
C ARG A 167 1.60 -7.27 -6.38
N GLN A 168 0.95 -8.31 -5.86
CA GLN A 168 0.32 -8.29 -4.53
C GLN A 168 1.36 -8.02 -3.43
N VAL A 169 2.55 -8.62 -3.51
CA VAL A 169 3.65 -8.36 -2.58
C VAL A 169 4.20 -6.93 -2.75
N ALA A 170 4.43 -6.49 -3.98
CA ALA A 170 4.99 -5.17 -4.25
C ALA A 170 4.09 -4.01 -3.81
N THR A 171 2.77 -4.18 -3.90
CA THR A 171 1.78 -3.17 -3.51
C THR A 171 1.44 -3.18 -2.02
N ALA A 172 1.86 -4.19 -1.27
CA ALA A 172 1.53 -4.36 0.14
C ALA A 172 2.11 -3.27 1.05
N ASP A 173 1.33 -2.81 2.02
CA ASP A 173 1.80 -2.06 3.19
C ASP A 173 2.23 -3.00 4.31
N ARG A 174 1.62 -4.19 4.34
CA ARG A 174 1.90 -5.25 5.30
C ARG A 174 1.91 -6.61 4.63
N LEU A 175 2.91 -7.42 4.89
CA LEU A 175 2.99 -8.81 4.46
C LEU A 175 2.74 -9.71 5.66
N LEU A 176 1.67 -10.49 5.61
CA LEU A 176 1.33 -11.46 6.64
C LEU A 176 1.78 -12.84 6.17
N LEU A 177 2.87 -13.34 6.76
CA LEU A 177 3.45 -14.62 6.42
C LEU A 177 2.72 -15.73 7.18
N THR A 178 1.91 -16.48 6.46
CA THR A 178 1.05 -17.55 6.99
C THR A 178 1.73 -18.91 6.87
N LYS A 179 1.24 -19.90 7.61
CA LYS A 179 1.66 -21.31 7.54
C LYS A 179 3.17 -21.52 7.77
N THR A 180 3.78 -20.67 8.58
CA THR A 180 5.19 -20.79 8.94
C THR A 180 5.49 -22.04 9.78
N ASP A 181 4.48 -22.60 10.41
CA ASP A 181 4.48 -23.86 11.15
C ASP A 181 4.58 -25.10 10.24
N LEU A 182 4.27 -24.96 8.96
CA LEU A 182 4.34 -26.01 7.94
C LEU A 182 5.61 -25.96 7.08
N SER A 183 6.53 -25.04 7.38
CA SER A 183 7.79 -24.84 6.66
C SER A 183 8.98 -24.89 7.63
N ASP A 184 10.14 -25.29 7.14
CA ASP A 184 11.37 -25.22 7.93
C ASP A 184 11.89 -23.76 8.03
N GLU A 185 12.70 -23.51 9.06
CA GLU A 185 13.24 -22.17 9.35
C GLU A 185 14.09 -21.60 8.21
N ALA A 186 14.84 -22.43 7.49
CA ALA A 186 15.71 -21.99 6.40
C ALA A 186 14.87 -21.50 5.20
N THR A 187 13.83 -22.23 4.84
CA THR A 187 12.84 -21.85 3.81
C THR A 187 12.16 -20.54 4.18
N VAL A 188 11.70 -20.40 5.43
CA VAL A 188 11.07 -19.17 5.94
C VAL A 188 12.04 -17.99 5.89
N ALA A 189 13.31 -18.19 6.27
CA ALA A 189 14.32 -17.13 6.23
C ALA A 189 14.63 -16.70 4.78
N GLN A 190 14.77 -17.64 3.87
CA GLN A 190 14.98 -17.37 2.44
C GLN A 190 13.80 -16.59 1.84
N LEU A 191 12.57 -17.01 2.13
CA LEU A 191 11.37 -16.32 1.68
C LEU A 191 11.31 -14.89 2.23
N LYS A 192 11.59 -14.66 3.52
CA LYS A 192 11.65 -13.32 4.11
C LYS A 192 12.69 -12.45 3.40
N ALA A 193 13.86 -12.98 3.07
CA ALA A 193 14.88 -12.24 2.33
C ALA A 193 14.38 -11.85 0.93
N ARG A 194 13.72 -12.76 0.22
CA ARG A 194 13.10 -12.51 -1.09
C ARG A 194 12.01 -11.45 -1.03
N LEU A 195 11.10 -11.56 -0.07
CA LEU A 195 10.03 -10.59 0.13
C LEU A 195 10.57 -9.18 0.46
N ASN A 196 11.66 -9.10 1.26
CA ASN A 196 12.35 -7.84 1.52
C ASN A 196 13.04 -7.26 0.28
N GLN A 197 13.47 -8.07 -0.68
CA GLN A 197 14.00 -7.58 -1.96
C GLN A 197 12.88 -7.02 -2.84
N LEU A 198 11.71 -7.69 -2.89
CA LEU A 198 10.56 -7.26 -3.67
C LEU A 198 9.90 -6.00 -3.11
N ASN A 199 9.72 -5.94 -1.80
CA ASN A 199 9.10 -4.80 -1.12
C ASN A 199 9.80 -4.52 0.23
N PRO A 200 10.93 -3.78 0.22
CA PRO A 200 11.68 -3.46 1.43
C PRO A 200 10.88 -2.65 2.47
N ALA A 201 9.88 -1.89 2.01
CA ALA A 201 9.07 -1.02 2.86
C ALA A 201 7.93 -1.75 3.57
N ALA A 202 7.53 -2.94 3.13
CA ALA A 202 6.48 -3.70 3.79
C ALA A 202 7.03 -4.43 5.02
N LYS A 203 6.36 -4.25 6.16
CA LYS A 203 6.70 -5.05 7.36
C LYS A 203 6.18 -6.47 7.18
N ILE A 204 7.06 -7.45 7.33
CA ILE A 204 6.71 -8.88 7.31
C ILE A 204 6.35 -9.31 8.73
N VAL A 205 5.18 -9.90 8.90
CA VAL A 205 4.64 -10.36 10.19
C VAL A 205 4.25 -11.83 10.06
N PRO A 206 4.81 -12.73 10.87
CA PRO A 206 4.36 -14.11 10.91
C PRO A 206 2.96 -14.20 11.52
N VAL A 207 2.11 -15.05 10.96
CA VAL A 207 0.73 -15.28 11.37
C VAL A 207 0.47 -16.78 11.45
N LEU A 208 0.10 -17.25 12.62
CA LEU A 208 -0.26 -18.65 12.84
C LEU A 208 -1.78 -18.78 12.99
N HIS A 209 -2.38 -19.66 12.20
CA HIS A 209 -3.83 -19.94 12.23
C HIS A 209 -4.71 -18.68 12.17
N GLY A 210 -4.25 -17.64 11.47
CA GLY A 210 -4.96 -16.36 11.36
C GLY A 210 -4.86 -15.47 12.61
N ASP A 211 -4.07 -15.85 13.63
CA ASP A 211 -3.84 -14.99 14.80
C ASP A 211 -2.78 -13.92 14.48
N VAL A 212 -3.20 -12.67 14.54
CA VAL A 212 -2.37 -11.49 14.24
C VAL A 212 -2.73 -10.35 15.18
N ALA A 213 -1.76 -9.56 15.59
CA ALA A 213 -2.06 -8.34 16.33
C ALA A 213 -2.86 -7.36 15.43
N PRO A 214 -4.00 -6.81 15.90
CA PRO A 214 -4.86 -5.93 15.09
C PRO A 214 -4.15 -4.75 14.43
N ALA A 215 -3.12 -4.20 15.06
CA ALA A 215 -2.29 -3.13 14.51
C ALA A 215 -1.52 -3.53 13.23
N ASN A 216 -1.45 -4.81 12.90
CA ASN A 216 -0.86 -5.29 11.65
C ASN A 216 -1.88 -5.39 10.50
N VAL A 217 -3.16 -5.16 10.77
CA VAL A 217 -4.24 -5.18 9.77
C VAL A 217 -4.94 -3.84 9.67
N TYR A 218 -4.97 -3.11 10.77
CA TYR A 218 -5.67 -1.83 10.89
C TYR A 218 -4.73 -0.68 11.19
N LYS A 219 -5.14 0.54 10.85
CA LYS A 219 -4.36 1.78 11.05
C LYS A 219 -2.99 1.72 10.38
N LEU A 220 -2.97 1.23 9.14
CA LEU A 220 -1.74 1.06 8.35
C LEU A 220 -1.21 2.36 7.77
N ARG A 221 -2.00 3.42 7.75
CA ARG A 221 -1.55 4.77 7.39
C ARG A 221 -0.59 5.29 8.45
N ALA A 222 0.68 5.01 8.24
CA ALA A 222 1.76 5.46 9.11
C ALA A 222 2.09 6.97 9.01
N TYR A 223 1.44 7.71 8.11
CA TYR A 223 1.70 9.13 7.86
C TYR A 223 0.55 10.03 8.35
N HIS A 224 -0.08 9.70 9.48
CA HIS A 224 -0.93 10.65 10.19
C HIS A 224 -0.05 11.75 10.81
N GLN A 225 -0.55 12.99 10.78
CA GLN A 225 0.16 14.20 11.21
C GLN A 225 0.78 14.13 12.61
N SER A 226 0.45 13.12 13.42
CA SER A 226 0.80 13.02 14.84
C SER A 226 1.88 11.99 15.20
N GLN A 227 2.40 11.18 14.25
CA GLN A 227 3.36 10.11 14.59
C GLN A 227 4.57 10.03 13.64
N PRO A 228 5.61 10.84 13.89
CA PRO A 228 6.82 10.89 13.05
C PRO A 228 7.54 9.54 12.89
N THR A 229 7.65 8.77 13.97
CA THR A 229 8.34 7.46 13.97
C THR A 229 7.69 6.44 13.03
N GLU A 230 6.36 6.43 12.95
CA GLU A 230 5.64 5.55 12.03
C GLU A 230 5.86 5.93 10.58
N THR A 231 5.97 7.23 10.29
CA THR A 231 6.29 7.73 8.94
C THR A 231 7.68 7.28 8.49
N LYS A 232 8.68 7.31 9.38
CA LYS A 232 10.02 6.80 9.08
C LYS A 232 9.99 5.30 8.75
N GLN A 233 9.28 4.50 9.55
CA GLN A 233 9.12 3.06 9.31
C GLN A 233 8.33 2.79 8.02
N TRP A 234 7.33 3.61 7.71
CA TRP A 234 6.54 3.49 6.49
C TRP A 234 7.36 3.80 5.24
N LEU A 235 8.21 4.83 5.28
CA LEU A 235 9.07 5.18 4.15
C LEU A 235 10.17 4.14 3.97
N ALA A 236 10.84 3.71 5.04
CA ALA A 236 11.93 2.73 5.07
C ALA A 236 13.00 2.97 3.99
N ALA A 237 13.30 4.24 3.67
CA ALA A 237 14.19 4.62 2.57
C ALA A 237 15.61 4.04 2.70
N ASP A 238 16.06 3.82 3.93
CA ASP A 238 17.35 3.18 4.26
C ASP A 238 17.47 1.72 3.81
N LYS A 239 16.32 1.06 3.56
CA LYS A 239 16.29 -0.33 3.05
C LYS A 239 16.38 -0.42 1.52
N PHE A 240 16.28 0.68 0.81
CA PHE A 240 16.37 0.72 -0.65
C PHE A 240 17.79 1.07 -1.07
N ARG A 241 18.21 0.51 -2.22
CA ARG A 241 19.47 0.90 -2.84
C ARG A 241 19.41 2.37 -3.26
N ALA A 242 20.22 3.22 -2.64
CA ALA A 242 20.31 4.61 -3.00
C ALA A 242 20.92 4.77 -4.41
N VAL A 243 20.24 5.53 -5.27
CA VAL A 243 20.78 6.02 -6.52
C VAL A 243 21.01 7.51 -6.33
N THR A 244 22.26 7.93 -6.29
CA THR A 244 22.61 9.36 -6.21
C THR A 244 22.31 9.98 -7.57
N PRO A 245 21.53 11.07 -7.65
CA PRO A 245 21.37 11.80 -8.88
C PRO A 245 22.75 12.30 -9.33
N VAL A 246 23.19 11.92 -10.50
CA VAL A 246 24.46 12.41 -11.05
C VAL A 246 24.26 13.88 -11.43
N ALA A 247 24.80 14.80 -10.64
CA ALA A 247 25.06 16.16 -11.10
C ALA A 247 25.87 16.09 -12.40
N ALA A 248 25.60 17.02 -13.34
CA ALA A 248 26.10 17.04 -14.71
C ALA A 248 27.56 16.54 -14.90
N PRO A 249 27.86 15.91 -16.02
CA PRO A 249 28.96 14.95 -16.16
C PRO A 249 30.33 15.59 -15.99
N GLN A 250 31.03 15.26 -14.92
CA GLN A 250 32.48 15.18 -14.94
C GLN A 250 32.87 13.73 -15.24
N HIS A 251 33.57 13.54 -16.33
CA HIS A 251 34.04 12.24 -16.83
C HIS A 251 34.83 11.48 -15.77
N THR A 252 34.24 10.49 -15.14
CA THR A 252 34.99 9.40 -14.51
C THR A 252 34.13 8.13 -14.51
N GLY A 253 34.76 7.02 -14.94
CA GLY A 253 34.15 5.76 -15.33
C GLY A 253 33.15 5.15 -14.34
N ILE A 254 32.00 4.83 -14.85
CA ILE A 254 30.96 4.07 -14.17
C ILE A 254 31.44 2.65 -13.99
N ARG A 255 31.76 2.26 -12.75
CA ARG A 255 31.88 0.84 -12.38
C ARG A 255 30.47 0.27 -12.27
N ASN A 256 30.08 -0.56 -13.23
CA ASN A 256 28.86 -1.38 -13.17
C ASN A 256 28.91 -2.30 -11.94
N PRO A 257 27.99 -2.17 -10.98
CA PRO A 257 27.83 -3.20 -9.97
C PRO A 257 27.09 -4.38 -10.60
N LYS A 258 27.69 -5.55 -10.56
CA LYS A 258 27.10 -6.81 -11.03
C LYS A 258 25.73 -7.01 -10.37
N SER A 259 24.69 -7.00 -11.18
CA SER A 259 23.34 -7.43 -10.80
C SER A 259 23.39 -8.91 -10.46
N THR A 260 23.21 -9.27 -9.20
CA THR A 260 22.88 -10.63 -8.78
C THR A 260 21.38 -10.85 -8.92
N ALA A 261 20.86 -10.80 -10.14
CA ALA A 261 19.49 -11.15 -10.42
C ALA A 261 19.38 -12.67 -10.52
N SER A 262 18.59 -13.28 -9.64
CA SER A 262 18.18 -14.67 -9.80
C SER A 262 17.29 -14.79 -11.04
N PRO A 263 17.39 -15.89 -11.83
CA PRO A 263 16.51 -16.13 -12.96
C PRO A 263 15.12 -16.50 -12.45
N GLY A 264 14.16 -15.60 -12.57
CA GLY A 264 12.76 -15.77 -12.18
C GLY A 264 11.97 -14.49 -12.45
N VAL A 265 10.67 -14.50 -12.16
CA VAL A 265 9.79 -13.30 -12.28
C VAL A 265 10.34 -12.13 -11.46
N ASP A 266 11.05 -12.41 -10.37
CA ASP A 266 11.74 -11.42 -9.53
C ASP A 266 12.77 -10.57 -10.29
N GLY A 267 13.42 -11.11 -11.31
CA GLY A 267 14.35 -10.37 -12.16
C GLY A 267 13.69 -9.17 -12.89
N ARG A 268 12.37 -9.17 -12.98
CA ARG A 268 11.56 -8.12 -13.57
C ARG A 268 11.29 -6.97 -12.60
N ILE A 269 11.44 -7.18 -11.29
CA ILE A 269 11.20 -6.16 -10.25
C ILE A 269 12.49 -5.45 -9.89
N ARG A 270 12.43 -4.12 -9.79
CA ARG A 270 13.53 -3.26 -9.34
C ARG A 270 13.05 -2.35 -8.22
N SER A 271 13.83 -2.25 -7.16
CA SER A 271 13.58 -1.29 -6.08
C SER A 271 14.79 -0.39 -5.88
N PHE A 272 14.55 0.92 -5.75
CA PHE A 272 15.61 1.92 -5.60
C PHE A 272 15.09 3.16 -4.87
N SER A 273 16.01 4.01 -4.41
CA SER A 273 15.69 5.32 -3.79
C SER A 273 16.44 6.46 -4.46
N LEU A 274 15.81 7.65 -4.45
CA LEU A 274 16.42 8.93 -4.80
C LEU A 274 16.46 9.81 -3.56
N ILE A 275 17.56 10.53 -3.37
CA ILE A 275 17.76 11.46 -2.26
C ILE A 275 18.18 12.81 -2.85
N PHE A 276 17.56 13.88 -2.38
CA PHE A 276 17.89 15.26 -2.75
C PHE A 276 18.28 16.03 -1.49
N ASP A 277 19.47 16.58 -1.49
CA ASP A 277 20.02 17.32 -0.35
C ASP A 277 19.41 18.72 -0.21
N GLN A 278 18.95 19.30 -1.31
CA GLN A 278 18.33 20.63 -1.33
C GLN A 278 16.81 20.55 -1.24
N PRO A 279 16.14 21.53 -0.61
CA PRO A 279 14.70 21.65 -0.66
C PRO A 279 14.20 21.79 -2.11
N LEU A 280 13.04 21.22 -2.36
CA LEU A 280 12.44 21.12 -3.71
C LEU A 280 11.24 22.05 -3.86
N VAL A 281 10.93 22.43 -5.10
CA VAL A 281 9.73 23.20 -5.44
C VAL A 281 8.57 22.27 -5.74
N TRP A 282 7.41 22.52 -5.17
CA TRP A 282 6.23 21.65 -5.33
C TRP A 282 5.84 21.44 -6.79
N ARG A 283 5.89 22.50 -7.60
CA ARG A 283 5.58 22.44 -9.02
C ARG A 283 6.47 21.45 -9.75
N ASP A 284 7.78 21.51 -9.53
CA ASP A 284 8.75 20.65 -10.21
C ASP A 284 8.54 19.18 -9.87
N ILE A 285 8.17 18.90 -8.60
CA ILE A 285 7.81 17.54 -8.15
C ILE A 285 6.57 17.04 -8.90
N THR A 286 5.52 17.86 -9.01
CA THR A 286 4.29 17.47 -9.71
C THR A 286 4.53 17.25 -11.20
N ASP A 287 5.37 18.05 -11.83
CA ASP A 287 5.75 17.89 -13.23
C ASP A 287 6.59 16.62 -13.45
N ALA A 288 7.56 16.34 -12.56
CA ALA A 288 8.36 15.13 -12.59
C ALA A 288 7.53 13.86 -12.37
N MET A 289 6.59 13.88 -11.41
CA MET A 289 5.66 12.79 -11.17
C MET A 289 4.73 12.55 -12.35
N THR A 290 4.25 13.60 -12.98
CA THR A 290 3.40 13.52 -14.18
C THR A 290 4.18 12.92 -15.35
N ALA A 291 5.40 13.37 -15.60
CA ALA A 291 6.26 12.82 -16.64
C ALA A 291 6.58 11.34 -16.41
N MET A 292 6.88 10.96 -15.17
CA MET A 292 7.12 9.56 -14.78
C MET A 292 5.87 8.71 -15.00
N ASN A 293 4.71 9.20 -14.62
CA ASN A 293 3.44 8.49 -14.79
C ASN A 293 3.12 8.25 -16.27
N LEU A 294 3.29 9.25 -17.11
CA LEU A 294 3.09 9.14 -18.56
C LEU A 294 4.07 8.16 -19.21
N SER A 295 5.30 8.09 -18.71
CA SER A 295 6.37 7.27 -19.29
C SER A 295 6.34 5.80 -18.83
N CYS A 296 6.00 5.54 -17.56
CA CYS A 296 6.09 4.21 -16.98
C CYS A 296 5.00 3.88 -15.93
N GLY A 297 3.88 4.61 -15.91
CA GLY A 297 2.83 4.43 -14.92
C GLY A 297 2.41 2.97 -14.69
N PRO A 298 2.13 2.16 -15.73
CA PRO A 298 1.79 0.74 -15.57
C PRO A 298 2.92 -0.11 -14.96
N ASN A 299 4.16 0.34 -15.11
CA ASN A 299 5.37 -0.34 -14.62
C ASN A 299 5.80 0.15 -13.23
N LEU A 300 5.26 1.26 -12.76
CA LEU A 300 5.52 1.81 -11.43
C LEU A 300 4.63 1.12 -10.40
N LEU A 301 5.09 0.01 -9.83
CA LEU A 301 4.28 -0.75 -8.87
C LEU A 301 4.02 0.05 -7.59
N ARG A 302 5.03 0.81 -7.12
CA ARG A 302 4.90 1.62 -5.90
C ARG A 302 5.86 2.80 -5.89
N MET A 303 5.40 3.93 -5.36
CA MET A 303 6.23 5.07 -5.00
C MET A 303 5.85 5.57 -3.61
N LYS A 304 6.85 5.88 -2.79
CA LYS A 304 6.71 6.60 -1.53
C LYS A 304 7.73 7.73 -1.50
N GLY A 305 7.37 8.86 -0.88
CA GLY A 305 8.29 9.98 -0.71
C GLY A 305 8.00 10.77 0.54
N ILE A 306 9.06 11.32 1.13
CA ILE A 306 9.01 12.44 2.07
C ILE A 306 9.81 13.58 1.45
N VAL A 307 9.20 14.74 1.38
CA VAL A 307 9.73 15.85 0.58
C VAL A 307 9.93 17.07 1.44
N ASN A 308 11.14 17.62 1.37
CA ASN A 308 11.47 18.94 1.88
C ASN A 308 11.06 19.97 0.83
N LEU A 309 10.08 20.80 1.15
CA LEU A 309 9.60 21.85 0.27
C LEU A 309 10.23 23.19 0.65
N GLN A 310 10.65 23.97 -0.34
CA GLN A 310 11.19 25.33 -0.12
C GLN A 310 10.19 26.22 0.62
N GLU A 311 8.90 26.06 0.30
CA GLU A 311 7.82 26.88 0.89
C GLU A 311 7.50 26.49 2.34
N SER A 312 7.93 25.30 2.80
CA SER A 312 7.62 24.80 4.14
C SER A 312 8.64 23.78 4.66
N PRO A 313 9.90 24.16 4.90
CA PRO A 313 10.98 23.22 5.22
C PRO A 313 10.80 22.47 6.55
N ASP A 314 10.07 23.05 7.51
CA ASP A 314 9.77 22.40 8.79
C ASP A 314 8.60 21.43 8.75
N GLN A 315 7.82 21.42 7.67
CA GLN A 315 6.61 20.63 7.51
C GLN A 315 6.69 19.79 6.22
N PRO A 316 7.37 18.63 6.26
CA PRO A 316 7.58 17.85 5.04
C PRO A 316 6.27 17.31 4.47
N MET A 317 6.27 17.09 3.16
CA MET A 317 5.16 16.52 2.42
C MET A 317 5.38 15.03 2.19
N VAL A 318 4.40 14.20 2.54
CA VAL A 318 4.40 12.78 2.22
C VAL A 318 3.67 12.54 0.90
N LEU A 319 4.32 11.78 0.04
CA LEU A 319 3.81 11.35 -1.26
C LEU A 319 3.70 9.83 -1.30
N HIS A 320 2.64 9.33 -1.91
CA HIS A 320 2.43 7.91 -2.12
C HIS A 320 1.77 7.68 -3.48
N GLY A 321 2.27 6.69 -4.21
CA GLY A 321 1.72 6.26 -5.49
C GLY A 321 1.74 4.75 -5.65
N VAL A 322 0.78 4.24 -6.42
CA VAL A 322 0.72 2.84 -6.87
C VAL A 322 0.29 2.86 -8.32
N GLN A 323 1.14 2.34 -9.19
CA GLN A 323 0.98 2.45 -10.63
C GLN A 323 0.75 3.92 -11.06
N HIS A 324 -0.29 4.18 -11.84
CA HIS A 324 -0.68 5.52 -12.28
C HIS A 324 -1.47 6.32 -11.22
N LEU A 325 -1.69 5.76 -10.04
CA LEU A 325 -2.50 6.36 -8.97
C LEU A 325 -1.62 7.06 -7.95
N PHE A 326 -1.81 8.36 -7.78
CA PHE A 326 -1.20 9.11 -6.70
C PHE A 326 -2.23 9.47 -5.64
N TYR A 327 -1.88 9.22 -4.39
CA TYR A 327 -2.70 9.61 -3.25
C TYR A 327 -2.61 11.12 -3.04
N PRO A 328 -3.66 11.74 -2.46
CA PRO A 328 -3.54 13.12 -2.03
C PRO A 328 -2.32 13.30 -1.13
N PRO A 329 -1.46 14.29 -1.41
CA PRO A 329 -0.29 14.59 -0.59
C PRO A 329 -0.70 14.92 0.86
N VAL A 330 0.12 14.52 1.82
CA VAL A 330 -0.14 14.76 3.25
C VAL A 330 1.01 15.56 3.84
N LYS A 331 0.69 16.73 4.38
CA LYS A 331 1.65 17.58 5.09
C LYS A 331 1.78 17.10 6.53
N LEU A 332 3.00 16.82 6.99
CA LEU A 332 3.26 16.44 8.37
C LEU A 332 3.43 17.69 9.25
N ALA A 333 3.21 17.52 10.55
CA ALA A 333 3.46 18.56 11.53
C ALA A 333 4.96 18.83 11.75
N GLY A 334 5.82 17.87 11.41
CA GLY A 334 7.27 17.95 11.51
C GLY A 334 7.96 16.74 10.91
N TRP A 335 9.29 16.77 10.92
CA TRP A 335 10.12 15.69 10.38
C TRP A 335 10.06 14.43 11.26
N PRO A 336 10.07 13.23 10.65
CA PRO A 336 10.06 11.96 11.40
C PRO A 336 11.43 11.58 11.99
N ASP A 337 12.51 12.22 11.53
CA ASP A 337 13.88 12.00 11.96
C ASP A 337 14.73 13.25 11.70
N ASP A 338 16.04 13.19 12.05
CA ASP A 338 17.00 14.30 11.87
C ASP A 338 17.43 14.46 10.39
N ASP A 339 17.03 13.55 9.49
CA ASP A 339 17.34 13.65 8.07
C ASP A 339 16.24 14.42 7.33
N HIS A 340 16.48 15.71 7.11
CA HIS A 340 15.55 16.63 6.45
C HIS A 340 15.66 16.62 4.91
N ARG A 341 16.35 15.66 4.33
CA ARG A 341 16.45 15.53 2.87
C ARG A 341 15.17 14.95 2.27
N SER A 342 14.88 15.37 1.03
CA SER A 342 13.83 14.72 0.26
C SER A 342 14.26 13.30 -0.14
N ARG A 343 13.42 12.32 0.17
CA ARG A 343 13.70 10.89 -0.07
C ARG A 343 12.51 10.26 -0.78
N PHE A 344 12.78 9.66 -1.93
CA PHE A 344 11.79 8.89 -2.69
C PHE A 344 12.24 7.45 -2.80
N VAL A 345 11.31 6.52 -2.72
CA VAL A 345 11.51 5.09 -2.96
C VAL A 345 10.55 4.62 -4.02
N PHE A 346 11.05 3.76 -4.92
CA PHE A 346 10.32 3.26 -6.07
C PHE A 346 10.43 1.74 -6.14
N ILE A 347 9.35 1.09 -6.54
CA ILE A 347 9.32 -0.31 -6.94
C ILE A 347 8.74 -0.34 -8.35
N THR A 348 9.49 -0.88 -9.30
CA THR A 348 9.10 -0.95 -10.72
C THR A 348 9.13 -2.40 -11.21
N ALA A 349 8.34 -2.67 -12.24
CA ALA A 349 8.32 -3.94 -12.94
C ALA A 349 8.60 -3.76 -14.43
N ASP A 350 9.25 -4.75 -15.06
CA ASP A 350 9.45 -4.82 -16.51
C ASP A 350 10.15 -3.59 -17.12
N LEU A 351 10.99 -2.92 -16.34
CA LEU A 351 11.86 -1.86 -16.79
C LEU A 351 13.31 -2.32 -16.73
N ASP A 352 14.02 -2.19 -17.83
CA ASP A 352 15.45 -2.43 -17.83
C ASP A 352 16.22 -1.26 -17.15
N GLU A 353 17.49 -1.52 -16.79
CA GLU A 353 18.28 -0.55 -16.03
C GLU A 353 18.53 0.74 -16.81
N ALA A 354 18.61 0.68 -18.15
CA ALA A 354 18.82 1.85 -18.99
C ALA A 354 17.60 2.77 -18.98
N VAL A 355 16.39 2.20 -19.06
CA VAL A 355 15.13 2.94 -18.96
C VAL A 355 14.98 3.55 -17.56
N ILE A 356 15.24 2.80 -16.50
CA ILE A 356 15.20 3.32 -15.13
C ILE A 356 16.16 4.50 -14.98
N ASN A 357 17.40 4.36 -15.41
CA ASN A 357 18.39 5.44 -15.33
C ASN A 357 17.97 6.70 -16.13
N SER A 358 17.33 6.50 -17.28
CA SER A 358 16.81 7.61 -18.09
C SER A 358 15.65 8.32 -17.39
N LEU A 359 14.71 7.57 -16.78
CA LEU A 359 13.60 8.12 -16.01
C LEU A 359 14.08 8.88 -14.77
N LEU A 360 15.06 8.32 -14.04
CA LEU A 360 15.64 8.97 -12.87
C LEU A 360 16.37 10.25 -13.23
N LYS A 361 17.10 10.23 -14.34
CA LYS A 361 17.77 11.44 -14.85
C LYS A 361 16.76 12.51 -15.21
N ALA A 362 15.69 12.15 -15.93
CA ALA A 362 14.62 13.09 -16.29
C ALA A 362 13.93 13.65 -15.05
N PHE A 363 13.58 12.80 -14.09
CA PHE A 363 12.98 13.20 -12.80
C PHE A 363 13.89 14.19 -12.07
N THR A 364 15.18 13.86 -11.94
CA THR A 364 16.17 14.73 -11.28
C THR A 364 16.34 16.06 -12.01
N GLN A 365 16.39 16.05 -13.34
CA GLN A 365 16.50 17.29 -14.14
C GLN A 365 15.31 18.21 -13.92
N ILE A 366 14.08 17.69 -13.98
CA ILE A 366 12.85 18.47 -13.76
C ILE A 366 12.86 19.08 -12.36
N VAL A 367 13.14 18.26 -11.34
CA VAL A 367 13.10 18.69 -9.93
C VAL A 367 14.22 19.69 -9.58
N SER A 368 15.30 19.74 -10.33
CA SER A 368 16.44 20.65 -10.09
C SER A 368 16.39 21.94 -10.93
N GLN A 369 15.44 22.10 -11.85
CA GLN A 369 15.41 23.26 -12.77
C GLN A 369 15.20 24.60 -12.04
N SER A 370 14.25 24.65 -11.13
CA SER A 370 13.96 25.91 -10.41
C SER A 370 14.97 26.26 -9.31
N SER A 371 15.79 25.29 -8.87
CA SER A 371 16.88 25.56 -7.92
C SER A 371 18.09 26.25 -8.55
N ALA A 372 18.17 26.28 -9.88
CA ALA A 372 19.28 26.88 -10.63
C ALA A 372 18.98 28.30 -11.14
N GLU A 373 17.73 28.77 -11.05
CA GLU A 373 17.30 30.09 -11.51
C GLU A 373 17.25 31.15 -10.40
N GLN A 374 17.65 30.80 -9.16
CA GLN A 374 17.83 31.71 -8.02
C GLN A 374 19.31 31.86 -7.69
#